data_6ce41f3106cca7b446de4161ba1264ff
#
_entry.id   6ce41f3106cca7b446de4161ba1264ff
#
_cell.length_a   1.000
_cell.length_b   1.000
_cell.length_c   1.000
_cell.angle_alpha   90.00
_cell.angle_beta   90.00
_cell.angle_gamma   90.00
#
_symmetry.space_group_name_H-M   'P 1'
#
loop_
_entity.id
_entity.type
_entity.pdbx_description
1 polymer ?
#
loop_
_entity_poly.entity_id
_entity_poly.type
_entity_poly.pdbx_seq_one_letter_code
_entity_poly.pdbx_strand_id
1 'polypeptide(L)'
;AHYVNNGNGRTEVATAVEFDSNGSALNTLTAWKALADAGVAPNVGRGGDAGLADFSAGKSAMTLGSTASLKQILTDVNGAFEVGTAYFPSVTEGDKGGVSIGGASLWALESGDEAKKAATWEFVKFLVSAESQAYWNAQTGYFPITTKAHDEKVFKDNIAQFPQFQTAIDQLHDSAPEYAGALLSVFPEARQIVETE
;
A
#
# COMPACT_ATOMS: atom_id res chain seq x y z
N ALA A 1 -10.88 -12.40 -2.14
CA ALA A 1 -10.42 -13.36 -3.13
C ALA A 1 -9.12 -14.01 -2.69
N HIS A 2 -8.98 -15.31 -2.94
CA HIS A 2 -7.73 -16.01 -2.70
C HIS A 2 -6.85 -15.93 -3.94
N TYR A 3 -5.59 -15.52 -3.75
CA TYR A 3 -4.60 -15.52 -4.82
C TYR A 3 -3.98 -16.90 -5.00
N VAL A 4 -3.79 -17.60 -3.88
CA VAL A 4 -3.20 -18.94 -3.84
C VAL A 4 -3.94 -19.79 -2.80
N ASN A 5 -3.72 -21.12 -2.88
CA ASN A 5 -4.30 -22.07 -1.93
C ASN A 5 -3.75 -21.90 -0.50
N ASN A 6 -4.20 -22.77 0.40
CA ASN A 6 -3.79 -22.79 1.81
C ASN A 6 -4.03 -21.46 2.53
N GLY A 7 -5.22 -20.87 2.31
CA GLY A 7 -5.59 -19.59 2.93
C GLY A 7 -4.65 -18.44 2.56
N ASN A 8 -4.33 -18.32 1.28
CA ASN A 8 -3.30 -17.40 0.79
C ASN A 8 -1.90 -17.68 1.37
N GLY A 9 -1.54 -18.95 1.55
CA GLY A 9 -0.25 -19.37 2.09
C GLY A 9 -0.10 -19.19 3.60
N ARG A 10 -1.20 -18.98 4.34
CA ARG A 10 -1.15 -18.74 5.80
C ARG A 10 -1.27 -19.98 6.65
N THR A 11 -1.94 -21.02 6.15
CA THR A 11 -2.09 -22.28 6.88
C THR A 11 -0.95 -23.26 6.57
N GLU A 12 -0.48 -23.27 5.33
CA GLU A 12 0.65 -24.04 4.84
C GLU A 12 1.29 -23.27 3.67
N VAL A 13 2.47 -23.74 3.22
CA VAL A 13 3.13 -23.18 2.04
C VAL A 13 2.21 -23.31 0.82
N ALA A 14 2.05 -22.21 0.09
CA ALA A 14 1.27 -22.19 -1.14
C ALA A 14 1.95 -23.02 -2.22
N THR A 15 1.16 -23.88 -2.88
CA THR A 15 1.61 -24.79 -3.94
C THR A 15 0.85 -24.60 -5.26
N ALA A 16 -0.21 -23.82 -5.25
CA ALA A 16 -1.05 -23.54 -6.42
C ALA A 16 -1.62 -22.13 -6.38
N VAL A 17 -1.79 -21.55 -7.55
CA VAL A 17 -2.55 -20.31 -7.72
C VAL A 17 -4.05 -20.61 -7.73
N GLU A 18 -4.87 -19.63 -7.34
CA GLU A 18 -6.34 -19.72 -7.35
C GLU A 18 -6.98 -18.55 -8.11
N PHE A 19 -6.25 -17.46 -8.35
CA PHE A 19 -6.79 -16.28 -9.01
C PHE A 19 -7.20 -16.52 -10.47
N ASP A 20 -6.64 -17.56 -11.11
CA ASP A 20 -6.95 -17.98 -12.48
C ASP A 20 -8.28 -18.76 -12.58
N SER A 21 -8.63 -19.50 -11.52
CA SER A 21 -9.79 -20.40 -11.47
C SER A 21 -10.99 -19.84 -10.72
N ASN A 22 -10.76 -18.89 -9.79
CA ASN A 22 -11.84 -18.27 -9.01
C ASN A 22 -12.44 -17.00 -9.66
N GLY A 23 -12.01 -16.65 -10.86
CA GLY A 23 -12.50 -15.52 -11.63
C GLY A 23 -11.95 -14.15 -11.25
N SER A 24 -11.18 -14.02 -10.18
CA SER A 24 -10.72 -12.71 -9.68
C SER A 24 -9.76 -12.02 -10.66
N ALA A 25 -8.82 -12.77 -11.25
CA ALA A 25 -7.93 -12.21 -12.27
C ALA A 25 -8.70 -11.80 -13.52
N LEU A 26 -9.58 -12.66 -14.00
CA LEU A 26 -10.39 -12.37 -15.20
C LEU A 26 -11.24 -11.11 -15.02
N ASN A 27 -11.93 -10.97 -13.90
CA ASN A 27 -12.74 -9.80 -13.60
C ASN A 27 -11.89 -8.51 -13.55
N THR A 28 -10.75 -8.56 -12.87
CA THR A 28 -9.84 -7.41 -12.75
C THR A 28 -9.26 -7.01 -14.12
N LEU A 29 -8.73 -7.96 -14.87
CA LEU A 29 -8.16 -7.69 -16.19
C LEU A 29 -9.21 -7.23 -17.21
N THR A 30 -10.44 -7.77 -17.13
CA THR A 30 -11.56 -7.32 -17.96
C THR A 30 -11.92 -5.86 -17.66
N ALA A 31 -12.02 -5.50 -16.40
CA ALA A 31 -12.28 -4.11 -16.01
C ALA A 31 -11.17 -3.17 -16.47
N TRP A 32 -9.92 -3.58 -16.30
CA TRP A 32 -8.76 -2.80 -16.75
C TRP A 32 -8.72 -2.62 -18.26
N LYS A 33 -8.95 -3.72 -18.99
CA LYS A 33 -9.05 -3.68 -20.45
C LYS A 33 -10.16 -2.74 -20.92
N ALA A 34 -11.31 -2.73 -20.27
CA ALA A 34 -12.41 -1.83 -20.61
C ALA A 34 -12.01 -0.34 -20.48
N LEU A 35 -11.23 0.03 -19.47
CA LEU A 35 -10.71 1.40 -19.33
C LEU A 35 -9.71 1.75 -20.45
N ALA A 36 -8.85 0.81 -20.82
CA ALA A 36 -7.91 1.00 -21.92
C ALA A 36 -8.62 1.13 -23.26
N ASP A 37 -9.59 0.25 -23.54
CA ASP A 37 -10.39 0.27 -24.79
C ASP A 37 -11.21 1.56 -24.92
N ALA A 38 -11.68 2.10 -23.80
CA ALA A 38 -12.37 3.40 -23.75
C ALA A 38 -11.43 4.60 -23.94
N GLY A 39 -10.12 4.39 -23.96
CA GLY A 39 -9.12 5.46 -24.10
C GLY A 39 -8.99 6.37 -22.87
N VAL A 40 -9.51 5.95 -21.69
CA VAL A 40 -9.49 6.74 -20.46
C VAL A 40 -8.37 6.34 -19.52
N ALA A 41 -7.68 5.23 -19.77
CA ALA A 41 -6.50 4.77 -19.06
C ALA A 41 -5.31 4.69 -20.01
N PRO A 42 -4.39 5.66 -19.99
CA PRO A 42 -3.22 5.62 -20.86
C PRO A 42 -2.24 4.53 -20.40
N ASN A 43 -1.57 3.91 -21.37
CA ASN A 43 -0.45 3.02 -21.07
C ASN A 43 0.79 3.88 -20.76
N VAL A 44 1.13 3.96 -19.49
CA VAL A 44 2.30 4.72 -19.01
C VAL A 44 3.54 3.82 -18.81
N GLY A 45 3.46 2.57 -19.24
CA GLY A 45 4.54 1.59 -19.08
C GLY A 45 4.59 0.96 -17.68
N ARG A 46 5.73 0.35 -17.37
CA ARG A 46 5.95 -0.32 -16.08
C ARG A 46 6.28 0.69 -14.98
N GLY A 47 5.85 0.38 -13.77
CA GLY A 47 6.06 1.20 -12.59
C GLY A 47 4.95 2.25 -12.38
N GLY A 48 4.77 2.67 -11.13
CA GLY A 48 3.73 3.62 -10.74
C GLY A 48 4.09 5.09 -10.96
N ASP A 49 5.36 5.41 -11.16
CA ASP A 49 5.88 6.78 -11.07
C ASP A 49 5.33 7.68 -12.19
N ALA A 50 5.20 7.16 -13.41
CA ALA A 50 4.67 7.93 -14.54
C ALA A 50 3.19 8.28 -14.34
N GLY A 51 2.37 7.38 -13.80
CA GLY A 51 0.97 7.65 -13.48
C GLY A 51 0.81 8.70 -12.39
N LEU A 52 1.66 8.65 -11.36
CA LEU A 52 1.67 9.67 -10.29
C LEU A 52 2.11 11.04 -10.84
N ALA A 53 3.12 11.08 -11.70
CA ALA A 53 3.58 12.31 -12.35
C ALA A 53 2.51 12.93 -13.24
N ASP A 54 1.79 12.13 -14.04
CA ASP A 54 0.70 12.63 -14.88
C ASP A 54 -0.47 13.16 -14.05
N PHE A 55 -0.81 12.50 -12.93
CA PHE A 55 -1.80 13.03 -12.01
C PHE A 55 -1.35 14.36 -11.40
N SER A 56 -0.15 14.42 -10.84
CA SER A 56 0.37 15.65 -10.20
C SER A 56 0.49 16.82 -11.17
N ALA A 57 0.70 16.51 -12.46
CA ALA A 57 0.70 17.52 -13.54
C ALA A 57 -0.71 17.88 -14.05
N GLY A 58 -1.77 17.34 -13.48
CA GLY A 58 -3.16 17.60 -13.88
C GLY A 58 -3.55 16.98 -15.24
N LYS A 59 -2.78 16.02 -15.76
CA LYS A 59 -3.08 15.35 -17.03
C LYS A 59 -4.08 14.20 -16.86
N SER A 60 -4.19 13.62 -15.67
CA SER A 60 -5.21 12.65 -15.34
C SER A 60 -6.02 13.07 -14.13
N ALA A 61 -7.32 12.76 -14.14
CA ALA A 61 -8.24 13.10 -13.05
C ALA A 61 -8.10 12.15 -11.85
N MET A 62 -7.56 10.95 -12.07
CA MET A 62 -7.40 9.92 -11.03
C MET A 62 -6.08 9.17 -11.23
N THR A 63 -5.53 8.68 -10.14
CA THR A 63 -4.41 7.74 -10.14
C THR A 63 -4.61 6.71 -9.04
N LEU A 64 -4.08 5.51 -9.26
CA LEU A 64 -4.00 4.46 -8.25
C LEU A 64 -2.55 4.34 -7.80
N GLY A 65 -2.31 4.27 -6.51
CA GLY A 65 -0.95 4.21 -6.02
C GLY A 65 -0.85 3.81 -4.55
N SER A 66 0.37 3.67 -4.10
CA SER A 66 0.66 3.45 -2.69
C SER A 66 0.35 4.70 -1.87
N THR A 67 -0.25 4.52 -0.71
CA THR A 67 -0.48 5.60 0.27
C THR A 67 0.82 6.26 0.73
N ALA A 68 1.95 5.55 0.64
CA ALA A 68 3.28 6.10 0.90
C ALA A 68 3.69 7.24 -0.06
N SER A 69 3.02 7.37 -1.21
CA SER A 69 3.28 8.45 -2.18
C SER A 69 2.45 9.71 -1.90
N LEU A 70 1.50 9.68 -0.95
CA LEU A 70 0.55 10.77 -0.76
C LEU A 70 1.23 12.09 -0.44
N LYS A 71 2.22 12.10 0.44
CA LYS A 71 2.96 13.31 0.79
C LYS A 71 3.65 13.93 -0.43
N GLN A 72 4.25 13.08 -1.27
CA GLN A 72 4.90 13.53 -2.50
C GLN A 72 3.88 14.12 -3.48
N ILE A 73 2.73 13.47 -3.68
CA ILE A 73 1.65 13.97 -4.54
C ILE A 73 1.20 15.35 -4.09
N LEU A 74 0.91 15.54 -2.79
CA LEU A 74 0.50 16.83 -2.26
C LEU A 74 1.56 17.92 -2.45
N THR A 75 2.83 17.55 -2.33
CA THR A 75 3.97 18.44 -2.57
C THR A 75 4.09 18.82 -4.05
N ASP A 76 3.97 17.86 -4.95
CA ASP A 76 4.12 18.07 -6.39
C ASP A 76 2.95 18.87 -6.97
N VAL A 77 1.72 18.63 -6.50
CA VAL A 77 0.54 19.41 -6.87
C VAL A 77 0.65 20.84 -6.38
N ASN A 78 1.26 21.08 -5.22
CA ASN A 78 1.56 22.40 -4.67
C ASN A 78 0.39 23.39 -4.73
N GLY A 79 -0.83 22.90 -4.46
CA GLY A 79 -2.03 23.72 -4.46
C GLY A 79 -2.58 24.11 -5.85
N ALA A 80 -2.05 23.53 -6.93
CA ALA A 80 -2.56 23.79 -8.28
C ALA A 80 -4.01 23.30 -8.46
N PHE A 81 -4.39 22.28 -7.72
CA PHE A 81 -5.76 21.76 -7.61
C PHE A 81 -5.96 21.06 -6.26
N GLU A 82 -7.21 20.78 -5.90
CA GLU A 82 -7.55 20.05 -4.69
C GLU A 82 -7.40 18.54 -4.90
N VAL A 83 -6.60 17.89 -4.05
CA VAL A 83 -6.38 16.44 -4.07
C VAL A 83 -7.33 15.76 -3.11
N GLY A 84 -8.21 14.92 -3.64
CA GLY A 84 -9.04 14.02 -2.85
C GLY A 84 -8.45 12.61 -2.79
N THR A 85 -8.88 11.82 -1.80
CA THR A 85 -8.57 10.40 -1.68
C THR A 85 -9.85 9.59 -1.52
N ALA A 86 -9.86 8.38 -2.02
CA ALA A 86 -10.97 7.44 -1.90
C ALA A 86 -10.43 6.03 -1.67
N TYR A 87 -11.29 5.13 -1.19
CA TYR A 87 -10.97 3.72 -1.07
C TYR A 87 -10.61 3.13 -2.43
N PHE A 88 -9.65 2.22 -2.43
CA PHE A 88 -9.33 1.43 -3.62
C PHE A 88 -10.59 0.66 -4.03
N PRO A 89 -11.08 0.83 -5.26
CA PRO A 89 -12.39 0.31 -5.66
C PRO A 89 -12.36 -1.21 -5.86
N SER A 90 -13.50 -1.85 -5.66
CA SER A 90 -13.75 -3.22 -6.11
C SER A 90 -14.21 -3.21 -7.57
N VAL A 91 -13.82 -4.21 -8.34
CA VAL A 91 -14.29 -4.44 -9.71
C VAL A 91 -15.57 -5.26 -9.77
N THR A 92 -16.01 -5.82 -8.66
CA THR A 92 -17.22 -6.62 -8.53
C THR A 92 -18.23 -5.87 -7.68
N GLU A 93 -19.43 -5.65 -8.23
CA GLU A 93 -20.50 -4.99 -7.49
C GLU A 93 -20.88 -5.78 -6.23
N GLY A 94 -21.00 -5.07 -5.11
CA GLY A 94 -21.31 -5.67 -3.81
C GLY A 94 -20.11 -6.28 -3.08
N ASP A 95 -18.96 -6.40 -3.71
CA ASP A 95 -17.72 -6.78 -3.03
C ASP A 95 -17.18 -5.56 -2.25
N LYS A 96 -16.89 -5.75 -0.99
CA LYS A 96 -16.32 -4.68 -0.16
C LYS A 96 -14.88 -4.34 -0.55
N GLY A 97 -14.22 -5.24 -1.29
CA GLY A 97 -12.81 -5.09 -1.62
C GLY A 97 -11.94 -5.16 -0.38
N GLY A 98 -10.74 -4.66 -0.51
CA GLY A 98 -9.77 -4.57 0.56
C GLY A 98 -8.40 -4.18 0.04
N VAL A 99 -7.51 -3.86 0.96
CA VAL A 99 -6.13 -3.48 0.64
C VAL A 99 -5.14 -4.33 1.40
N SER A 100 -4.00 -4.57 0.78
CA SER A 100 -2.86 -5.20 1.43
C SER A 100 -1.98 -4.11 2.04
N ILE A 101 -1.42 -4.37 3.21
CA ILE A 101 -0.39 -3.53 3.78
C ILE A 101 0.96 -3.88 3.15
N GLY A 102 1.70 -2.86 2.77
CA GLY A 102 3.12 -2.94 2.41
C GLY A 102 3.96 -2.23 3.46
N GLY A 103 5.24 -2.06 3.18
CA GLY A 103 6.15 -1.32 4.04
C GLY A 103 7.54 -1.94 4.09
N ALA A 104 8.25 -1.67 5.18
CA ALA A 104 9.59 -2.17 5.43
C ALA A 104 9.69 -2.78 6.82
N SER A 105 10.66 -3.64 7.01
CA SER A 105 11.00 -4.25 8.29
C SER A 105 12.38 -3.79 8.75
N LEU A 106 12.57 -3.69 10.06
CA LEU A 106 13.87 -3.48 10.66
C LEU A 106 14.53 -4.82 10.93
N TRP A 107 15.78 -4.97 10.55
CA TRP A 107 16.57 -6.17 10.71
C TRP A 107 17.81 -5.86 11.54
N ALA A 108 17.94 -6.53 12.69
CA ALA A 108 19.15 -6.46 13.50
C ALA A 108 20.08 -7.61 13.10
N LEU A 109 21.29 -7.26 12.66
CA LEU A 109 22.31 -8.23 12.32
C LEU A 109 23.08 -8.67 13.57
N GLU A 110 23.44 -9.95 13.62
CA GLU A 110 24.32 -10.50 14.66
C GLU A 110 25.71 -9.87 14.53
N SER A 111 26.16 -9.22 15.58
CA SER A 111 27.46 -8.52 15.60
C SER A 111 28.52 -9.20 16.46
N GLY A 112 28.13 -10.20 17.29
CA GLY A 112 29.00 -10.80 18.30
C GLY A 112 29.39 -9.86 19.45
N ASP A 113 28.82 -8.65 19.48
CA ASP A 113 29.12 -7.59 20.48
C ASP A 113 27.83 -7.23 21.23
N GLU A 114 27.76 -7.55 22.50
CA GLU A 114 26.58 -7.32 23.35
C GLU A 114 26.26 -5.83 23.51
N ALA A 115 27.25 -4.95 23.52
CA ALA A 115 27.02 -3.51 23.61
C ALA A 115 26.36 -2.98 22.32
N LYS A 116 26.79 -3.47 21.15
CA LYS A 116 26.14 -3.14 19.86
C LYS A 116 24.73 -3.70 19.79
N LYS A 117 24.50 -4.92 20.25
CA LYS A 117 23.14 -5.50 20.31
C LYS A 117 22.21 -4.64 21.16
N ALA A 118 22.66 -4.26 22.36
CA ALA A 118 21.89 -3.40 23.26
C ALA A 118 21.59 -2.03 22.61
N ALA A 119 22.58 -1.38 22.01
CA ALA A 119 22.40 -0.11 21.33
C ALA A 119 21.44 -0.24 20.11
N THR A 120 21.57 -1.29 19.33
CA THR A 120 20.66 -1.58 18.21
C THR A 120 19.23 -1.71 18.71
N TRP A 121 19.01 -2.42 19.83
CA TRP A 121 17.68 -2.58 20.42
C TRP A 121 17.09 -1.25 20.91
N GLU A 122 17.88 -0.38 21.53
CA GLU A 122 17.43 0.96 21.91
C GLU A 122 17.03 1.79 20.68
N PHE A 123 17.80 1.68 19.58
CA PHE A 123 17.46 2.36 18.34
C PHE A 123 16.16 1.81 17.70
N VAL A 124 15.95 0.49 17.69
CA VAL A 124 14.70 -0.10 17.23
C VAL A 124 13.53 0.40 18.07
N LYS A 125 13.66 0.42 19.42
CA LYS A 125 12.61 0.96 20.30
C LYS A 125 12.29 2.43 20.02
N PHE A 126 13.30 3.23 19.73
CA PHE A 126 13.11 4.63 19.32
C PHE A 126 12.31 4.73 18.03
N LEU A 127 12.68 3.97 16.99
CA LEU A 127 12.02 4.01 15.68
C LEU A 127 10.55 3.54 15.73
N VAL A 128 10.22 2.60 16.63
CA VAL A 128 8.84 2.10 16.80
C VAL A 128 8.06 2.83 17.88
N SER A 129 8.62 3.87 18.47
CA SER A 129 7.92 4.69 19.46
C SER A 129 6.73 5.42 18.84
N ALA A 130 5.73 5.77 19.65
CA ALA A 130 4.55 6.50 19.17
C ALA A 130 4.93 7.82 18.49
N GLU A 131 5.83 8.59 19.08
CA GLU A 131 6.33 9.85 18.55
C GLU A 131 7.02 9.68 17.20
N SER A 132 7.95 8.72 17.08
CA SER A 132 8.67 8.46 15.83
C SER A 132 7.71 7.98 14.72
N GLN A 133 6.74 7.14 15.06
CA GLN A 133 5.76 6.62 14.11
C GLN A 133 4.77 7.72 13.64
N ALA A 134 4.35 8.59 14.53
CA ALA A 134 3.53 9.75 14.19
C ALA A 134 4.28 10.72 13.28
N TYR A 135 5.53 11.00 13.58
CA TYR A 135 6.39 11.83 12.74
C TYR A 135 6.59 11.22 11.36
N TRP A 136 6.89 9.90 11.30
CA TRP A 136 7.10 9.19 10.03
C TRP A 136 5.85 9.21 9.15
N ASN A 137 4.66 8.98 9.73
CA ASN A 137 3.40 9.11 9.02
C ASN A 137 3.22 10.50 8.41
N ALA A 138 3.42 11.55 9.20
CA ALA A 138 3.24 12.94 8.75
C ALA A 138 4.22 13.34 7.63
N GLN A 139 5.42 12.74 7.60
CA GLN A 139 6.44 13.06 6.59
C GLN A 139 6.33 12.22 5.31
N THR A 140 5.68 11.06 5.36
CA THR A 140 5.69 10.11 4.25
C THR A 140 4.31 9.65 3.80
N GLY A 141 3.37 9.45 4.72
CA GLY A 141 2.10 8.78 4.48
C GLY A 141 2.11 7.28 4.85
N TYR A 142 3.23 6.74 5.31
CA TYR A 142 3.27 5.38 5.86
C TYR A 142 2.39 5.26 7.09
N PHE A 143 1.74 4.11 7.28
CA PHE A 143 0.92 3.85 8.45
C PHE A 143 1.76 3.80 9.73
N PRO A 144 1.29 4.41 10.83
CA PRO A 144 1.88 4.14 12.14
C PRO A 144 1.65 2.68 12.53
N ILE A 145 2.68 2.01 13.04
CA ILE A 145 2.57 0.61 13.49
C ILE A 145 1.97 0.45 14.89
N THR A 146 1.64 1.55 15.54
CA THR A 146 1.04 1.57 16.88
C THR A 146 -0.11 2.58 16.94
N THR A 147 -1.22 2.19 17.54
CA THR A 147 -2.38 3.07 17.74
C THR A 147 -2.07 4.26 18.64
N LYS A 148 -1.07 4.14 19.53
CA LYS A 148 -0.62 5.25 20.38
C LYS A 148 -0.09 6.44 19.57
N ALA A 149 0.42 6.21 18.37
CA ALA A 149 0.87 7.29 17.49
C ALA A 149 -0.27 8.22 17.08
N HIS A 150 -1.51 7.74 17.04
CA HIS A 150 -2.68 8.56 16.73
C HIS A 150 -3.00 9.58 17.82
N ASP A 151 -2.49 9.38 19.04
CA ASP A 151 -2.64 10.34 20.14
C ASP A 151 -1.62 11.47 20.10
N GLU A 152 -0.55 11.29 19.35
CA GLU A 152 0.51 12.30 19.23
C GLU A 152 0.03 13.56 18.48
N LYS A 153 0.52 14.71 18.96
CA LYS A 153 0.14 16.00 18.41
C LYS A 153 0.50 16.12 16.93
N VAL A 154 1.66 15.64 16.52
CA VAL A 154 2.12 15.71 15.12
C VAL A 154 1.20 14.93 14.19
N PHE A 155 0.69 13.78 14.62
CA PHE A 155 -0.29 13.01 13.86
C PHE A 155 -1.61 13.78 13.74
N LYS A 156 -2.16 14.24 14.86
CA LYS A 156 -3.43 15.00 14.89
C LYS A 156 -3.37 16.25 14.03
N ASP A 157 -2.28 17.00 14.11
CA ASP A 157 -2.08 18.22 13.30
C ASP A 157 -1.99 17.87 11.80
N ASN A 158 -1.28 16.77 11.45
CA ASN A 158 -1.17 16.32 10.08
C ASN A 158 -2.53 15.92 9.49
N ILE A 159 -3.32 15.13 10.22
CA ILE A 159 -4.67 14.74 9.77
C ILE A 159 -5.60 15.95 9.67
N ALA A 160 -5.51 16.91 10.59
CA ALA A 160 -6.29 18.13 10.52
C ALA A 160 -5.95 18.99 9.29
N GLN A 161 -4.68 19.05 8.92
CA GLN A 161 -4.20 19.79 7.76
C GLN A 161 -4.41 19.02 6.43
N PHE A 162 -4.25 17.72 6.47
CA PHE A 162 -4.31 16.82 5.30
C PHE A 162 -5.21 15.62 5.59
N PRO A 163 -6.54 15.80 5.56
CA PRO A 163 -7.49 14.72 5.90
C PRO A 163 -7.39 13.51 4.96
N GLN A 164 -6.77 13.68 3.79
CA GLN A 164 -6.49 12.60 2.83
C GLN A 164 -5.73 11.42 3.45
N PHE A 165 -4.88 11.67 4.46
CA PHE A 165 -4.14 10.61 5.15
C PHE A 165 -5.06 9.68 5.96
N GLN A 166 -6.21 10.17 6.42
CA GLN A 166 -7.15 9.36 7.20
C GLN A 166 -7.81 8.27 6.34
N THR A 167 -8.14 8.57 5.08
CA THR A 167 -8.78 7.62 4.15
C THR A 167 -8.02 6.29 4.06
N ALA A 168 -6.70 6.34 4.00
CA ALA A 168 -5.86 5.16 3.91
C ALA A 168 -5.92 4.30 5.18
N ILE A 169 -5.93 4.95 6.35
CA ILE A 169 -6.02 4.28 7.66
C ILE A 169 -7.40 3.60 7.78
N ASP A 170 -8.46 4.32 7.43
CA ASP A 170 -9.82 3.81 7.50
C ASP A 170 -10.00 2.59 6.60
N GLN A 171 -9.52 2.63 5.34
CA GLN A 171 -9.64 1.49 4.44
C GLN A 171 -8.84 0.29 4.94
N LEU A 172 -7.65 0.48 5.53
CA LEU A 172 -6.89 -0.62 6.11
C LEU A 172 -7.66 -1.30 7.24
N HIS A 173 -8.30 -0.52 8.12
CA HIS A 173 -9.12 -1.04 9.22
C HIS A 173 -10.42 -1.70 8.75
N ASP A 174 -11.02 -1.18 7.68
CA ASP A 174 -12.25 -1.72 7.09
C ASP A 174 -12.00 -2.94 6.21
N SER A 175 -10.74 -3.21 5.84
CA SER A 175 -10.38 -4.36 5.03
C SER A 175 -10.44 -5.65 5.84
N ALA A 176 -11.12 -6.65 5.32
CA ALA A 176 -11.17 -7.95 5.97
C ALA A 176 -9.80 -8.66 5.89
N PRO A 177 -9.44 -9.47 6.90
CA PRO A 177 -8.13 -10.14 6.96
C PRO A 177 -7.77 -10.99 5.73
N GLU A 178 -8.75 -11.52 5.04
CA GLU A 178 -8.55 -12.30 3.81
C GLU A 178 -7.99 -11.49 2.65
N TYR A 179 -8.09 -10.15 2.69
CA TYR A 179 -7.49 -9.25 1.69
C TYR A 179 -6.06 -8.83 2.00
N ALA A 180 -5.49 -9.29 3.09
CA ALA A 180 -4.13 -8.92 3.50
C ALA A 180 -2.99 -9.43 2.56
N GLY A 181 -3.35 -9.95 1.38
CA GLY A 181 -2.40 -10.45 0.39
C GLY A 181 -2.01 -11.92 0.60
N ALA A 182 -1.16 -12.43 -0.26
CA ALA A 182 -0.67 -13.80 -0.22
C ALA A 182 0.76 -13.90 0.28
N LEU A 183 1.07 -14.97 0.99
CA LEU A 183 2.42 -15.35 1.38
C LEU A 183 2.95 -16.39 0.39
N LEU A 184 3.93 -15.99 -0.39
CA LEU A 184 4.52 -16.81 -1.45
C LEU A 184 6.02 -16.90 -1.28
N SER A 185 6.57 -18.12 -1.24
CA SER A 185 8.03 -18.35 -1.22
C SER A 185 8.69 -17.98 -2.54
N VAL A 186 7.94 -17.99 -3.63
CA VAL A 186 8.37 -17.69 -5.01
C VAL A 186 7.79 -16.37 -5.53
N PHE A 187 7.48 -15.43 -4.65
CA PHE A 187 6.83 -14.18 -5.02
C PHE A 187 7.60 -13.36 -6.07
N PRO A 188 8.94 -13.22 -5.99
CA PRO A 188 9.70 -12.49 -7.00
C PRO A 188 9.56 -13.08 -8.40
N GLU A 189 9.63 -14.42 -8.52
CA GLU A 189 9.49 -15.13 -9.78
C GLU A 189 8.06 -15.02 -10.33
N ALA A 190 7.06 -15.22 -9.48
CA ALA A 190 5.66 -15.07 -9.86
C ALA A 190 5.35 -13.65 -10.38
N ARG A 191 5.87 -12.63 -9.69
CA ARG A 191 5.75 -11.24 -10.12
C ARG A 191 6.44 -11.00 -11.46
N GLN A 192 7.65 -11.53 -11.65
CA GLN A 192 8.39 -11.38 -12.90
C GLN A 192 7.63 -11.98 -14.09
N ILE A 193 6.99 -13.15 -13.91
CA ILE A 193 6.16 -13.78 -14.94
C ILE A 193 5.00 -12.86 -15.32
N VAL A 194 4.23 -12.38 -14.33
CA VAL A 194 3.09 -11.49 -14.58
C VAL A 194 3.49 -10.18 -15.27
N GLU A 195 4.67 -9.66 -14.98
CA GLU A 195 5.17 -8.42 -15.58
C GLU A 195 5.67 -8.62 -17.02
N THR A 196 5.97 -9.83 -17.45
CA THR A 196 6.55 -10.12 -18.78
C THR A 196 5.52 -10.58 -19.80
N GLU A 197 4.40 -11.12 -19.36
CA GLU A 197 3.28 -11.54 -20.24
C GLU A 197 2.32 -10.37 -20.54
#